data_b75d0311aaad2b7131859a55e27d4c53
#
_entry.id   b75d0311aaad2b7131859a55e27d4c53
#
_cell.length_a   1.000
_cell.length_b   1.000
_cell.length_c   1.000
_cell.angle_alpha   90.00
_cell.angle_beta   90.00
_cell.angle_gamma   90.00
#
_symmetry.space_group_name_H-M   'P 1'
#
loop_
_entity.id
_entity.type
_entity.pdbx_description
1 polymer ?
#
loop_
_entity_poly.entity_id
_entity_poly.type
_entity_poly.pdbx_seq_one_letter_code
_entity_poly.pdbx_strand_id
1 'polypeptide(L)'
;MSEESEEERICSTLRWDDVRLPQSVSAADLDVLIFHELAQNWLKVARVVGRAKEACDARSLPVSMDVIAARVRALVEAGTIEGVGNLTMWRHSEVRLIAR
;
A
#
# COMPACT_ATOMS: atom_id res chain seq x y z
N MET A 1 -19.71 -6.70 -17.16
CA MET A 1 -18.61 -6.31 -17.60
C MET A 1 -17.83 -5.35 -16.84
N SER A 2 -18.28 -4.15 -16.66
CA SER A 2 -17.45 -3.15 -16.02
C SER A 2 -17.17 -3.45 -14.57
N GLU A 3 -18.06 -4.18 -13.91
CA GLU A 3 -17.82 -4.47 -12.49
C GLU A 3 -16.60 -5.33 -12.29
N GLU A 4 -16.41 -6.30 -13.16
CA GLU A 4 -15.22 -7.13 -13.05
C GLU A 4 -13.96 -6.33 -13.29
N SER A 5 -14.03 -5.41 -14.25
CA SER A 5 -12.88 -4.57 -14.53
C SER A 5 -12.51 -3.72 -13.32
N GLU A 6 -13.51 -3.19 -12.65
CA GLU A 6 -13.26 -2.38 -11.47
C GLU A 6 -12.64 -3.20 -10.36
N GLU A 7 -13.10 -4.43 -10.19
CA GLU A 7 -12.52 -5.30 -9.19
C GLU A 7 -11.05 -5.58 -9.48
N GLU A 8 -10.72 -5.76 -10.73
CA GLU A 8 -9.35 -6.02 -11.10
C GLU A 8 -8.44 -4.85 -10.79
N ARG A 9 -8.99 -3.63 -10.78
CA ARG A 9 -8.19 -2.45 -10.50
C ARG A 9 -7.75 -2.33 -9.06
N ILE A 10 -8.34 -3.13 -8.18
CA ILE A 10 -7.98 -3.08 -6.77
C ILE A 10 -7.08 -4.23 -6.39
N CYS A 11 -6.30 -4.68 -7.33
CA CYS A 11 -5.26 -5.67 -7.06
C CYS A 11 -4.04 -5.29 -7.89
N SER A 12 -2.88 -5.75 -7.45
CA SER A 12 -1.64 -5.43 -8.14
C SER A 12 -0.60 -6.48 -7.80
N THR A 13 0.14 -6.89 -8.82
CA THR A 13 1.27 -7.80 -8.64
C THR A 13 2.60 -7.09 -8.74
N LEU A 14 2.58 -5.76 -8.82
CA LEU A 14 3.83 -4.98 -8.90
C LEU A 14 4.69 -5.27 -7.68
N ARG A 15 5.96 -5.57 -7.91
CA ARG A 15 6.89 -5.84 -6.83
C ARG A 15 7.72 -4.60 -6.56
N TRP A 16 8.05 -4.40 -5.28
CA TRP A 16 8.85 -3.23 -4.89
C TRP A 16 10.16 -3.17 -5.63
N ASP A 17 10.76 -4.32 -5.92
CA ASP A 17 12.03 -4.36 -6.64
C ASP A 17 11.95 -3.78 -8.04
N ASP A 18 10.75 -3.74 -8.61
CA ASP A 18 10.55 -3.22 -9.96
C ASP A 18 10.07 -1.78 -9.98
N VAL A 19 9.95 -1.15 -8.81
CA VAL A 19 9.45 0.22 -8.72
C VAL A 19 10.59 1.19 -9.00
N ARG A 20 10.29 2.22 -9.79
CA ARG A 20 11.21 3.32 -10.05
C ARG A 20 10.56 4.60 -9.54
N LEU A 21 11.02 5.07 -8.39
CA LEU A 21 10.45 6.28 -7.80
C LEU A 21 11.00 7.53 -8.50
N PRO A 22 10.16 8.57 -8.65
CA PRO A 22 10.67 9.86 -9.09
C PRO A 22 11.71 10.39 -8.11
N GLN A 23 12.58 11.26 -8.57
CA GLN A 23 13.62 11.81 -7.71
C GLN A 23 13.04 12.54 -6.50
N SER A 24 11.83 13.08 -6.66
CA SER A 24 11.21 13.86 -5.60
C SER A 24 10.59 13.00 -4.50
N VAL A 25 10.59 11.68 -4.64
CA VAL A 25 9.92 10.79 -3.71
C VAL A 25 10.89 9.71 -3.24
N SER A 26 10.99 9.53 -1.94
CA SER A 26 11.80 8.46 -1.37
C SER A 26 10.90 7.39 -0.78
N ALA A 27 11.48 6.19 -0.57
CA ALA A 27 10.75 5.14 0.14
C ALA A 27 10.35 5.61 1.53
N ALA A 28 11.20 6.38 2.18
CA ALA A 28 10.90 6.90 3.53
C ALA A 28 9.68 7.82 3.50
N ASP A 29 9.51 8.60 2.45
CA ASP A 29 8.32 9.45 2.31
C ASP A 29 7.06 8.59 2.30
N LEU A 30 7.08 7.50 1.54
CA LEU A 30 5.93 6.61 1.47
C LEU A 30 5.70 5.91 2.80
N ASP A 31 6.76 5.50 3.47
CA ASP A 31 6.62 4.81 4.76
C ASP A 31 5.91 5.68 5.78
N VAL A 32 6.28 6.96 5.86
CA VAL A 32 5.63 7.88 6.80
C VAL A 32 4.12 7.93 6.54
N LEU A 33 3.74 8.05 5.27
CA LEU A 33 2.33 8.16 4.92
C LEU A 33 1.59 6.85 5.17
N ILE A 34 2.24 5.73 4.86
CA ILE A 34 1.63 4.41 5.09
C ILE A 34 1.45 4.16 6.59
N PHE A 35 2.49 4.41 7.38
CA PHE A 35 2.42 4.18 8.83
C PHE A 35 1.37 5.07 9.48
N HIS A 36 1.17 6.26 8.96
CA HIS A 36 0.13 7.16 9.49
C HIS A 36 -1.25 6.54 9.36
N GLU A 37 -1.47 5.71 8.34
CA GLU A 37 -2.77 5.09 8.11
C GLU A 37 -2.94 3.74 8.82
N LEU A 38 -1.88 3.23 9.44
CA LEU A 38 -1.94 1.93 10.10
C LEU A 38 -2.35 2.08 11.56
N ALA A 39 -2.87 0.99 12.12
CA ALA A 39 -3.26 0.93 13.52
C ALA A 39 -2.91 -0.46 14.06
N GLN A 40 -3.17 -0.69 15.33
CA GLN A 40 -2.91 -1.99 15.93
C GLN A 40 -3.96 -3.01 15.57
N ASN A 41 -5.14 -2.56 15.15
CA ASN A 41 -6.16 -3.48 14.65
C ASN A 41 -5.96 -3.69 13.14
N TRP A 42 -6.51 -4.79 12.65
CA TRP A 42 -6.41 -5.14 11.24
C TRP A 42 -7.20 -4.16 10.37
N LEU A 43 -6.56 -3.68 9.30
CA LEU A 43 -7.19 -2.79 8.34
C LEU A 43 -7.01 -3.38 6.95
N LYS A 44 -8.03 -3.25 6.11
CA LYS A 44 -7.93 -3.71 4.73
C LYS A 44 -6.80 -3.00 4.00
N VAL A 45 -6.05 -3.74 3.20
CA VAL A 45 -4.98 -3.15 2.40
C VAL A 45 -5.57 -2.07 1.49
N ALA A 46 -6.77 -2.31 0.92
CA ALA A 46 -7.41 -1.32 0.06
C ALA A 46 -7.61 0.01 0.78
N ARG A 47 -7.98 -0.02 2.06
CA ARG A 47 -8.16 1.20 2.83
C ARG A 47 -6.83 1.92 3.03
N VAL A 48 -5.80 1.18 3.40
CA VAL A 48 -4.49 1.78 3.66
C VAL A 48 -3.92 2.39 2.38
N VAL A 49 -4.00 1.65 1.28
CA VAL A 49 -3.49 2.13 -0.01
C VAL A 49 -4.26 3.36 -0.45
N GLY A 50 -5.60 3.32 -0.34
CA GLY A 50 -6.41 4.45 -0.78
C GLY A 50 -6.13 5.70 0.02
N ARG A 51 -6.03 5.58 1.35
CA ARG A 51 -5.76 6.73 2.20
C ARG A 51 -4.37 7.28 1.98
N ALA A 52 -3.39 6.39 1.82
CA ALA A 52 -2.02 6.84 1.54
C ALA A 52 -1.95 7.54 0.19
N LYS A 53 -2.72 7.07 -0.81
CA LYS A 53 -2.76 7.72 -2.11
C LYS A 53 -3.31 9.14 -1.98
N GLU A 54 -4.38 9.30 -1.20
CA GLU A 54 -4.93 10.63 -0.97
C GLU A 54 -3.91 11.55 -0.33
N ALA A 55 -3.12 11.03 0.61
CA ALA A 55 -2.10 11.81 1.27
C ALA A 55 -0.98 12.19 0.29
N CYS A 56 -0.61 11.27 -0.61
CA CYS A 56 0.37 11.58 -1.63
C CYS A 56 -0.12 12.68 -2.55
N ASP A 57 -1.38 12.59 -2.96
CA ASP A 57 -1.96 13.61 -3.85
C ASP A 57 -1.97 14.97 -3.17
N ALA A 58 -2.31 14.99 -1.88
CA ALA A 58 -2.35 16.25 -1.13
C ALA A 58 -0.98 16.90 -1.03
N ARG A 59 0.08 16.10 -1.13
CA ARG A 59 1.45 16.59 -1.05
C ARG A 59 2.12 16.67 -2.42
N SER A 60 1.34 16.47 -3.48
CA SER A 60 1.83 16.49 -4.85
C SER A 60 2.95 15.49 -5.09
N LEU A 61 2.87 14.34 -4.43
CA LEU A 61 3.80 13.24 -4.66
C LEU A 61 3.25 12.37 -5.78
N PRO A 62 3.95 12.28 -6.92
CA PRO A 62 3.41 11.58 -8.10
C PRO A 62 3.64 10.08 -8.04
N VAL A 63 2.89 9.39 -7.20
CA VAL A 63 2.97 7.93 -7.08
C VAL A 63 1.59 7.32 -7.27
N SER A 64 1.57 6.14 -7.89
CA SER A 64 0.32 5.42 -8.13
C SER A 64 -0.03 4.56 -6.94
N MET A 65 -1.29 4.09 -6.91
CA MET A 65 -1.71 3.15 -5.89
C MET A 65 -0.93 1.84 -5.98
N ASP A 66 -0.56 1.43 -7.19
CA ASP A 66 0.22 0.21 -7.37
C ASP A 66 1.57 0.30 -6.66
N VAL A 67 2.21 1.46 -6.74
CA VAL A 67 3.49 1.67 -6.07
C VAL A 67 3.32 1.63 -4.56
N ILE A 68 2.27 2.27 -4.05
CA ILE A 68 2.00 2.26 -2.61
C ILE A 68 1.74 0.84 -2.14
N ALA A 69 0.94 0.08 -2.89
CA ALA A 69 0.65 -1.31 -2.54
C ALA A 69 1.91 -2.17 -2.55
N ALA A 70 2.80 -1.94 -3.53
CA ALA A 70 4.06 -2.66 -3.58
C ALA A 70 4.90 -2.36 -2.34
N ARG A 71 4.87 -1.12 -1.87
CA ARG A 71 5.61 -0.76 -0.65
C ARG A 71 5.01 -1.40 0.58
N VAL A 72 3.68 -1.41 0.70
CA VAL A 72 3.01 -2.09 1.81
C VAL A 72 3.42 -3.55 1.86
N ARG A 73 3.40 -4.22 0.71
CA ARG A 73 3.80 -5.61 0.63
C ARG A 73 5.25 -5.81 1.05
N ALA A 74 6.14 -4.92 0.61
CA ALA A 74 7.55 -5.01 0.98
C ALA A 74 7.73 -4.85 2.49
N LEU A 75 6.97 -3.96 3.11
CA LEU A 75 7.04 -3.77 4.56
C LEU A 75 6.60 -5.02 5.30
N VAL A 76 5.57 -5.71 4.80
CA VAL A 76 5.14 -6.98 5.39
C VAL A 76 6.23 -8.02 5.24
N GLU A 77 6.81 -8.13 4.05
CA GLU A 77 7.83 -9.13 3.78
C GLU A 77 9.08 -8.89 4.60
N ALA A 78 9.37 -7.64 4.91
CA ALA A 78 10.51 -7.29 5.75
C ALA A 78 10.23 -7.47 7.24
N GLY A 79 8.99 -7.79 7.61
CA GLY A 79 8.64 -7.97 9.01
C GLY A 79 8.43 -6.67 9.76
N THR A 80 8.31 -5.55 9.05
CA THR A 80 8.12 -4.24 9.67
C THR A 80 6.67 -4.04 10.11
N ILE A 81 5.73 -4.61 9.37
CA ILE A 81 4.31 -4.60 9.72
C ILE A 81 3.78 -6.01 9.52
N GLU A 82 2.59 -6.30 10.08
CA GLU A 82 1.97 -7.60 9.92
C GLU A 82 0.98 -7.57 8.78
N GLY A 83 0.91 -8.69 8.04
CA GLY A 83 -0.04 -8.84 6.97
C GLY A 83 -0.67 -10.23 6.99
N VAL A 84 -1.90 -10.32 6.50
CA VAL A 84 -2.62 -11.58 6.40
C VAL A 84 -3.42 -11.57 5.12
N GLY A 85 -3.53 -12.74 4.50
CA GLY A 85 -4.20 -12.89 3.22
C GLY A 85 -3.26 -12.65 2.06
N ASN A 86 -3.82 -12.65 0.86
CA ASN A 86 -3.04 -12.42 -0.35
C ASN A 86 -2.91 -10.93 -0.58
N LEU A 87 -1.71 -10.39 -0.32
CA LEU A 87 -1.50 -8.95 -0.34
C LEU A 87 -1.61 -8.33 -1.74
N THR A 88 -1.62 -9.16 -2.79
CA THR A 88 -1.89 -8.64 -4.13
C THR A 88 -3.37 -8.33 -4.33
N MET A 89 -4.23 -8.87 -3.46
CA MET A 89 -5.67 -8.67 -3.51
C MET A 89 -6.05 -7.74 -2.38
N TRP A 90 -6.17 -6.45 -2.68
CA TRP A 90 -6.26 -5.42 -1.66
C TRP A 90 -7.51 -5.53 -0.79
N ARG A 91 -8.61 -6.02 -1.34
CA ARG A 91 -9.85 -6.14 -0.59
C ARG A 91 -9.95 -7.45 0.19
N HIS A 92 -9.00 -8.35 -0.03
CA HIS A 92 -9.01 -9.68 0.58
C HIS A 92 -7.78 -9.89 1.45
N SER A 93 -7.14 -8.81 1.86
CA SER A 93 -5.97 -8.87 2.72
C SER A 93 -6.01 -7.73 3.71
N GLU A 94 -5.29 -7.89 4.82
CA GLU A 94 -5.28 -6.90 5.89
C GLU A 94 -3.88 -6.73 6.43
N VAL A 95 -3.62 -5.57 7.00
CA VAL A 95 -2.33 -5.25 7.59
C VAL A 95 -2.56 -4.51 8.91
N ARG A 96 -1.53 -4.52 9.76
CA ARG A 96 -1.56 -3.78 11.02
C ARG A 96 -0.15 -3.55 11.51
N LEU A 97 -0.04 -2.61 12.45
CA LEU A 97 1.23 -2.38 13.14
C LEU A 97 1.55 -3.58 14.01
N ILE A 98 2.85 -3.86 14.13
CA ILE A 98 3.29 -4.95 15.01
C ILE A 98 3.17 -4.47 16.45
N ALA A 99 2.52 -5.28 17.29
CA ALA A 99 2.36 -4.95 18.70
C ALA A 99 3.71 -5.08 19.40
N ARG A 100 3.95 -4.20 20.36
CA ARG A 100 5.18 -4.22 21.12
C ARG A 100 4.92 -4.36 22.59
#